data_eac369f3ba48a7bcd0bed9748d23eaa7
#
_entry.id   eac369f3ba48a7bcd0bed9748d23eaa7
#
_cell.length_a   1.000
_cell.length_b   1.000
_cell.length_c   1.000
_cell.angle_alpha   90.00
_cell.angle_beta   90.00
_cell.angle_gamma   90.00
#
_symmetry.space_group_name_H-M   'P 1'
#
loop_
_entity.id
_entity.type
_entity.pdbx_description
1 polymer ?
#
loop_
_entity_poly.entity_id
_entity_poly.type
_entity_poly.pdbx_seq_one_letter_code
_entity_poly.pdbx_strand_id
1 'polypeptide(L)'
;IDWRRLQGYIVYAVSTSETGGSSASAVENYLEDVFNTWETPPEIVGLIGDTGGTYGIGYHTYDGGATDVDYSYLSGNDFLPEVFIGRISVNSSSDISNVINKTLTYEKALNQESWWYERAALVGDPSSSGVSTITTMQYIQNIMENFGMDDIRTNYSNGNYDNWVE
;
A
#
# COMPACT_ATOMS: atom_id res chain seq x y z
N ILE A 1 8.21 -0.06 13.22
CA ILE A 1 8.59 1.27 13.76
C ILE A 1 10.11 1.36 13.88
N ASP A 2 10.75 0.53 14.70
CA ASP A 2 12.19 0.63 15.01
C ASP A 2 13.09 0.55 13.77
N TRP A 3 12.72 -0.29 12.81
CA TRP A 3 13.43 -0.36 11.53
C TRP A 3 13.42 0.97 10.77
N ARG A 4 12.30 1.66 10.71
CA ARG A 4 12.22 2.99 10.09
C ARG A 4 13.01 4.05 10.86
N ARG A 5 12.99 3.99 12.18
CA ARG A 5 13.82 4.88 13.02
C ARG A 5 15.31 4.67 12.80
N LEU A 6 15.75 3.42 12.62
CA LEU A 6 17.14 3.11 12.26
C LEU A 6 17.53 3.63 10.87
N GLN A 7 16.58 3.80 9.98
CA GLN A 7 16.77 4.42 8.66
C GLN A 7 16.75 5.96 8.70
N GLY A 8 16.56 6.57 9.87
CA GLY A 8 16.57 8.02 10.06
C GLY A 8 15.20 8.70 10.05
N TYR A 9 14.11 7.94 9.95
CA TYR A 9 12.76 8.51 10.01
C TYR A 9 12.35 8.85 11.44
N ILE A 10 11.71 10.00 11.62
CA ILE A 10 10.92 10.31 12.82
C ILE A 10 9.59 9.57 12.66
N VAL A 11 9.28 8.62 13.56
CA VAL A 11 8.09 7.79 13.43
C VAL A 11 7.19 7.96 14.64
N TYR A 12 5.98 8.40 14.38
CA TYR A 12 4.87 8.45 15.34
C TYR A 12 3.93 7.27 15.10
N ALA A 13 3.58 6.56 16.16
CA ALA A 13 2.56 5.51 16.11
C ALA A 13 1.33 6.04 16.85
N VAL A 14 0.24 6.13 16.14
CA VAL A 14 -1.01 6.72 16.62
C VAL A 14 -2.10 5.66 16.54
N SER A 15 -2.85 5.49 17.61
CA SER A 15 -3.99 4.58 17.66
C SER A 15 -5.28 5.28 17.21
N THR A 16 -6.26 4.51 16.78
CA THR A 16 -7.58 5.06 16.43
C THR A 16 -8.33 5.68 17.61
N SER A 17 -7.92 5.40 18.84
CA SER A 17 -8.44 6.13 20.02
C SER A 17 -7.85 7.54 20.14
N GLU A 18 -6.62 7.75 19.70
CA GLU A 18 -5.98 9.08 19.69
C GLU A 18 -6.49 9.94 18.54
N THR A 19 -6.90 9.33 17.40
CA THR A 19 -7.54 10.05 16.30
C THR A 19 -9.02 10.41 16.57
N GLY A 20 -9.56 10.03 17.74
CA GLY A 20 -10.97 10.23 18.05
C GLY A 20 -11.91 9.18 17.46
N GLY A 21 -11.38 8.13 16.84
CA GLY A 21 -12.13 7.02 16.27
C GLY A 21 -11.52 6.49 14.99
N SER A 22 -12.10 5.41 14.47
CA SER A 22 -11.65 4.77 13.22
C SER A 22 -12.45 5.19 11.98
N SER A 23 -13.39 6.14 12.10
CA SER A 23 -14.14 6.65 10.94
C SER A 23 -13.23 7.47 10.01
N ALA A 24 -13.59 7.53 8.73
CA ALA A 24 -12.84 8.33 7.76
C ALA A 24 -12.64 9.77 8.25
N SER A 25 -13.72 10.44 8.65
CA SER A 25 -13.65 11.82 9.12
C SER A 25 -12.84 12.01 10.41
N ALA A 26 -12.82 11.04 11.33
CA ALA A 26 -12.02 11.15 12.54
C ALA A 26 -10.52 11.09 12.23
N VAL A 27 -10.12 10.17 11.33
CA VAL A 27 -8.72 10.02 10.89
C VAL A 27 -8.30 11.24 10.07
N GLU A 28 -9.13 11.71 9.14
CA GLU A 28 -8.86 12.88 8.31
C GLU A 28 -8.68 14.14 9.16
N ASN A 29 -9.63 14.46 10.06
CA ASN A 29 -9.52 15.61 10.96
C ASN A 29 -8.24 15.57 11.81
N TYR A 30 -7.85 14.38 12.27
CA TYR A 30 -6.60 14.21 13.00
C TYR A 30 -5.38 14.50 12.10
N LEU A 31 -5.36 13.99 10.87
CA LEU A 31 -4.27 14.22 9.92
C LEU A 31 -4.16 15.72 9.56
N GLU A 32 -5.28 16.39 9.30
CA GLU A 32 -5.32 17.83 9.07
C GLU A 32 -4.78 18.62 10.27
N ASP A 33 -5.18 18.26 11.50
CA ASP A 33 -4.70 18.90 12.70
C ASP A 33 -3.18 18.74 12.85
N VAL A 34 -2.65 17.53 12.76
CA VAL A 34 -1.21 17.29 12.91
C VAL A 34 -0.40 17.92 11.79
N PHE A 35 -0.91 17.93 10.57
CA PHE A 35 -0.24 18.57 9.44
C PHE A 35 -0.11 20.08 9.63
N ASN A 36 -1.16 20.72 10.13
CA ASN A 36 -1.21 22.18 10.28
C ASN A 36 -0.62 22.68 11.61
N THR A 37 -0.45 21.82 12.63
CA THR A 37 -0.06 22.27 13.98
C THR A 37 1.31 21.75 14.44
N TRP A 38 1.79 20.64 13.92
CA TRP A 38 3.08 20.10 14.34
C TRP A 38 4.24 20.90 13.75
N GLU A 39 5.29 21.09 14.53
CA GLU A 39 6.54 21.73 14.08
C GLU A 39 7.19 20.97 12.91
N THR A 40 7.07 19.64 12.92
CA THR A 40 7.48 18.77 11.84
C THR A 40 6.29 17.94 11.41
N PRO A 41 5.52 18.40 10.41
CA PRO A 41 4.36 17.67 9.91
C PRO A 41 4.76 16.37 9.22
N PRO A 42 3.86 15.38 9.14
CA PRO A 42 4.16 14.13 8.45
C PRO A 42 4.32 14.35 6.94
N GLU A 43 5.28 13.65 6.34
CA GLU A 43 5.42 13.53 4.87
C GLU A 43 4.81 12.21 4.37
N ILE A 44 4.76 11.19 5.22
CA ILE A 44 4.27 9.85 4.89
C ILE A 44 3.29 9.39 5.97
N VAL A 45 2.12 8.94 5.55
CA VAL A 45 1.08 8.38 6.41
C VAL A 45 0.85 6.93 6.04
N GLY A 46 0.93 6.03 7.01
CA GLY A 46 0.63 4.60 6.86
C GLY A 46 -0.61 4.21 7.66
N LEU A 47 -1.68 3.79 7.00
CA LEU A 47 -2.86 3.23 7.64
C LEU A 47 -2.66 1.72 7.83
N ILE A 48 -2.66 1.26 9.08
CA ILE A 48 -2.51 -0.17 9.41
C ILE A 48 -3.87 -0.73 9.82
N GLY A 49 -4.59 -1.26 8.86
CA GLY A 49 -5.95 -1.78 9.04
C GLY A 49 -6.71 -1.84 7.73
N ASP A 50 -7.71 -2.71 7.66
CA ASP A 50 -8.57 -2.86 6.50
C ASP A 50 -9.67 -1.78 6.48
N THR A 51 -10.49 -1.74 5.44
CA THR A 51 -11.68 -0.87 5.33
C THR A 51 -12.82 -1.30 6.25
N GLY A 52 -12.73 -2.49 6.85
CA GLY A 52 -13.69 -3.04 7.81
C GLY A 52 -13.04 -4.08 8.73
N GLY A 53 -13.86 -4.80 9.50
CA GLY A 53 -13.39 -5.84 10.42
C GLY A 53 -12.81 -5.31 11.72
N THR A 54 -12.04 -6.15 12.42
CA THR A 54 -11.54 -5.88 13.78
C THR A 54 -10.56 -4.70 13.83
N TYR A 55 -9.76 -4.54 12.80
CA TYR A 55 -8.79 -3.45 12.68
C TYR A 55 -9.20 -2.44 11.61
N GLY A 56 -10.53 -2.24 11.45
CA GLY A 56 -11.07 -1.36 10.44
C GLY A 56 -10.67 0.10 10.65
N ILE A 57 -10.16 0.72 9.59
CA ILE A 57 -9.97 2.15 9.46
C ILE A 57 -10.85 2.62 8.31
N GLY A 58 -11.68 3.64 8.55
CA GLY A 58 -12.59 4.17 7.54
C GLY A 58 -11.89 4.51 6.23
N TYR A 59 -12.68 4.72 5.20
CA TYR A 59 -12.23 5.06 3.86
C TYR A 59 -13.21 6.07 3.24
N HIS A 60 -12.75 6.82 2.27
CA HIS A 60 -13.61 7.66 1.43
C HIS A 60 -14.12 6.85 0.24
N THR A 61 -15.10 7.38 -0.46
CA THR A 61 -15.65 6.72 -1.65
C THR A 61 -15.58 7.65 -2.85
N TYR A 62 -15.07 7.12 -3.95
CA TYR A 62 -15.08 7.78 -5.24
C TYR A 62 -15.59 6.81 -6.31
N ASP A 63 -16.58 7.24 -7.09
CA ASP A 63 -17.20 6.44 -8.15
C ASP A 63 -17.62 5.02 -7.71
N GLY A 64 -18.12 4.90 -6.48
CA GLY A 64 -18.57 3.63 -5.88
C GLY A 64 -17.45 2.73 -5.37
N GLY A 65 -16.19 3.13 -5.48
CA GLY A 65 -15.03 2.43 -4.94
C GLY A 65 -14.49 3.07 -3.66
N ALA A 66 -13.82 2.27 -2.82
CA ALA A 66 -13.09 2.76 -1.67
C ALA A 66 -11.80 3.47 -2.12
N THR A 67 -11.49 4.60 -1.49
CA THR A 67 -10.26 5.36 -1.75
C THR A 67 -9.68 5.91 -0.46
N ASP A 68 -8.37 6.02 -0.41
CA ASP A 68 -7.62 6.67 0.67
C ASP A 68 -7.00 8.00 0.23
N VAL A 69 -7.22 8.39 -1.01
CA VAL A 69 -6.59 9.59 -1.57
C VAL A 69 -6.98 10.87 -0.83
N ASP A 70 -8.21 10.94 -0.34
CA ASP A 70 -8.71 12.12 0.40
C ASP A 70 -7.90 12.39 1.67
N TYR A 71 -7.34 11.37 2.32
CA TYR A 71 -6.41 11.54 3.44
C TYR A 71 -5.09 12.24 3.09
N SER A 72 -4.80 12.45 1.84
CA SER A 72 -3.61 13.17 1.40
C SER A 72 -3.84 14.67 1.20
N TYR A 73 -5.10 15.13 1.18
CA TYR A 73 -5.48 16.53 1.00
C TYR A 73 -5.69 17.21 2.35
N LEU A 74 -4.64 17.69 2.95
CA LEU A 74 -4.64 18.17 4.35
C LEU A 74 -4.64 19.69 4.51
N SER A 75 -4.47 20.43 3.40
CA SER A 75 -4.41 21.87 3.42
C SER A 75 -4.97 22.48 2.13
N GLY A 76 -5.60 23.63 2.24
CA GLY A 76 -6.14 24.30 1.06
C GLY A 76 -7.52 23.76 0.63
N ASN A 77 -7.83 23.92 -0.65
CA ASN A 77 -9.06 23.45 -1.27
C ASN A 77 -8.76 23.06 -2.75
N ASP A 78 -7.70 22.33 -2.94
CA ASP A 78 -7.28 21.82 -4.25
C ASP A 78 -7.09 20.31 -4.20
N PHE A 79 -6.59 19.70 -5.28
CA PHE A 79 -6.34 18.27 -5.41
C PHE A 79 -4.83 17.95 -5.39
N LEU A 80 -4.02 18.79 -4.76
CA LEU A 80 -2.58 18.54 -4.60
C LEU A 80 -2.36 17.84 -3.26
N PRO A 81 -1.82 16.62 -3.25
CA PRO A 81 -1.56 15.90 -2.01
C PRO A 81 -0.39 16.51 -1.23
N GLU A 82 -0.57 16.70 0.06
CA GLU A 82 0.46 17.16 0.99
C GLU A 82 1.31 16.02 1.57
N VAL A 83 0.77 14.81 1.57
CA VAL A 83 1.46 13.63 2.14
C VAL A 83 1.36 12.43 1.21
N PHE A 84 2.34 11.54 1.30
CA PHE A 84 2.21 10.19 0.73
C PHE A 84 1.37 9.34 1.65
N ILE A 85 0.31 8.72 1.12
CA ILE A 85 -0.59 7.84 1.85
C ILE A 85 -0.48 6.40 1.37
N GLY A 86 -0.53 5.45 2.28
CA GLY A 86 -0.62 4.03 1.94
C GLY A 86 -1.34 3.23 3.02
N ARG A 87 -2.08 2.20 2.61
CA ARG A 87 -2.77 1.29 3.52
C ARG A 87 -2.16 -0.09 3.49
N ILE A 88 -1.97 -0.67 4.67
CA ILE A 88 -1.67 -2.08 4.86
C ILE A 88 -2.95 -2.73 5.37
N SER A 89 -3.71 -3.36 4.47
CA SER A 89 -4.98 -4.03 4.79
C SER A 89 -4.72 -5.28 5.60
N VAL A 90 -5.07 -5.25 6.88
CA VAL A 90 -4.89 -6.34 7.83
C VAL A 90 -6.09 -6.41 8.79
N ASN A 91 -6.52 -7.62 9.13
CA ASN A 91 -7.64 -7.87 10.04
C ASN A 91 -7.27 -8.74 11.25
N SER A 92 -6.04 -9.20 11.32
CA SER A 92 -5.54 -10.01 12.43
C SER A 92 -4.08 -9.69 12.77
N SER A 93 -3.66 -10.06 13.96
CA SER A 93 -2.25 -9.95 14.37
C SER A 93 -1.33 -10.85 13.55
N SER A 94 -1.85 -11.96 13.01
CA SER A 94 -1.09 -12.82 12.09
C SER A 94 -0.83 -12.14 10.76
N ASP A 95 -1.80 -11.42 10.21
CA ASP A 95 -1.63 -10.65 8.96
C ASP A 95 -0.55 -9.58 9.14
N ILE A 96 -0.62 -8.83 10.25
CA ILE A 96 0.40 -7.83 10.59
C ILE A 96 1.78 -8.48 10.67
N SER A 97 1.89 -9.62 11.36
CA SER A 97 3.16 -10.33 11.49
C SER A 97 3.70 -10.79 10.14
N ASN A 98 2.85 -11.31 9.26
CA ASN A 98 3.22 -11.75 7.92
C ASN A 98 3.73 -10.59 7.07
N VAL A 99 3.03 -9.46 7.07
CA VAL A 99 3.47 -8.26 6.31
C VAL A 99 4.78 -7.74 6.85
N ILE A 100 4.92 -7.60 8.17
CA ILE A 100 6.16 -7.13 8.80
C ILE A 100 7.33 -8.05 8.45
N ASN A 101 7.14 -9.38 8.58
CA ASN A 101 8.19 -10.34 8.29
C ASN A 101 8.63 -10.28 6.82
N LYS A 102 7.69 -10.24 5.87
CA LYS A 102 8.00 -10.10 4.45
C LYS A 102 8.78 -8.80 4.17
N THR A 103 8.28 -7.68 4.70
CA THR A 103 8.91 -6.37 4.51
C THR A 103 10.33 -6.35 5.08
N LEU A 104 10.52 -6.81 6.30
CA LEU A 104 11.84 -6.81 6.94
C LEU A 104 12.81 -7.79 6.28
N THR A 105 12.34 -8.94 5.84
CA THR A 105 13.15 -9.91 5.09
C THR A 105 13.66 -9.29 3.80
N TYR A 106 12.79 -8.61 3.06
CA TYR A 106 13.13 -7.93 1.83
C TYR A 106 14.09 -6.76 2.07
N GLU A 107 13.73 -5.82 2.92
CA GLU A 107 14.48 -4.58 3.10
C GLU A 107 15.84 -4.77 3.78
N LYS A 108 15.97 -5.77 4.64
CA LYS A 108 17.24 -6.11 5.28
C LYS A 108 18.10 -7.05 4.45
N ALA A 109 17.67 -7.40 3.27
CA ALA A 109 18.33 -8.37 2.38
C ALA A 109 18.71 -9.67 3.13
N LEU A 110 17.79 -10.18 3.96
CA LEU A 110 18.03 -11.40 4.77
C LEU A 110 18.00 -12.67 3.91
N ASN A 111 17.46 -12.61 2.69
CA ASN A 111 17.53 -13.69 1.74
C ASN A 111 18.92 -13.74 1.10
N GLN A 112 19.60 -14.85 1.32
CA GLN A 112 20.94 -15.09 0.74
C GLN A 112 20.87 -15.61 -0.70
N GLU A 113 19.69 -16.02 -1.17
CA GLU A 113 19.46 -16.51 -2.52
C GLU A 113 19.02 -15.39 -3.44
N SER A 114 19.81 -15.12 -4.46
CA SER A 114 19.58 -14.00 -5.39
C SER A 114 18.49 -14.27 -6.43
N TRP A 115 18.15 -15.53 -6.68
CA TRP A 115 17.24 -15.93 -7.77
C TRP A 115 15.85 -15.27 -7.73
N TRP A 116 15.33 -14.94 -6.54
CA TRP A 116 14.01 -14.32 -6.43
C TRP A 116 14.00 -12.85 -6.87
N TYR A 117 15.14 -12.17 -6.95
CA TYR A 117 15.24 -10.80 -7.48
C TYR A 117 14.99 -10.72 -8.99
N GLU A 118 15.16 -11.83 -9.70
CA GLU A 118 14.95 -11.96 -11.14
C GLU A 118 13.53 -12.45 -11.49
N ARG A 119 12.65 -12.54 -10.48
CA ARG A 119 11.26 -12.95 -10.62
C ARG A 119 10.29 -11.78 -10.57
N ALA A 120 9.26 -11.88 -11.41
CA ALA A 120 8.13 -10.95 -11.38
C ALA A 120 6.81 -11.68 -11.55
N ALA A 121 5.73 -11.02 -11.11
CA ALA A 121 4.36 -11.45 -11.36
C ALA A 121 3.57 -10.29 -11.97
N LEU A 122 2.95 -10.53 -13.11
CA LEU A 122 2.13 -9.55 -13.82
C LEU A 122 0.69 -10.02 -13.91
N VAL A 123 -0.23 -9.19 -13.49
CA VAL A 123 -1.68 -9.45 -13.51
C VAL A 123 -2.36 -8.41 -14.39
N GLY A 124 -3.22 -8.85 -15.30
CA GLY A 124 -4.01 -7.97 -16.14
C GLY A 124 -5.47 -8.42 -16.18
N ASP A 125 -6.39 -7.45 -16.16
CA ASP A 125 -7.82 -7.71 -16.28
C ASP A 125 -8.16 -8.17 -17.71
N PRO A 126 -8.71 -9.39 -17.92
CA PRO A 126 -9.09 -9.93 -19.24
C PRO A 126 -10.45 -9.44 -19.73
N SER A 127 -11.16 -8.62 -18.98
CA SER A 127 -12.46 -8.06 -19.42
C SER A 127 -12.30 -7.19 -20.67
N SER A 128 -13.40 -6.93 -21.36
CA SER A 128 -13.39 -6.09 -22.56
C SER A 128 -12.91 -4.64 -22.28
N SER A 129 -13.08 -4.18 -21.05
CA SER A 129 -12.54 -2.90 -20.57
C SER A 129 -11.06 -3.00 -20.20
N GLY A 130 -10.56 -4.20 -19.95
CA GLY A 130 -9.20 -4.49 -19.51
C GLY A 130 -8.19 -4.78 -20.64
N VAL A 131 -8.56 -4.75 -21.90
CA VAL A 131 -7.65 -5.06 -23.02
C VAL A 131 -6.40 -4.19 -23.02
N SER A 132 -6.54 -2.91 -22.69
CA SER A 132 -5.38 -2.00 -22.55
C SER A 132 -4.47 -2.41 -21.40
N THR A 133 -5.02 -2.96 -20.32
CA THR A 133 -4.26 -3.45 -19.16
C THR A 133 -3.39 -4.63 -19.54
N ILE A 134 -3.93 -5.62 -20.26
CA ILE A 134 -3.16 -6.77 -20.77
C ILE A 134 -2.04 -6.30 -21.70
N THR A 135 -2.32 -5.40 -22.64
CA THR A 135 -1.31 -4.86 -23.55
C THR A 135 -0.20 -4.14 -22.78
N THR A 136 -0.56 -3.38 -21.76
CA THR A 136 0.41 -2.71 -20.89
C THR A 136 1.27 -3.71 -20.12
N MET A 137 0.67 -4.77 -19.56
CA MET A 137 1.42 -5.82 -18.86
C MET A 137 2.36 -6.57 -19.79
N GLN A 138 1.95 -6.86 -21.02
CA GLN A 138 2.81 -7.48 -22.04
C GLN A 138 3.98 -6.57 -22.43
N TYR A 139 3.76 -5.26 -22.53
CA TYR A 139 4.82 -4.29 -22.76
C TYR A 139 5.82 -4.25 -21.60
N ILE A 140 5.31 -4.23 -20.35
CA ILE A 140 6.13 -4.30 -19.15
C ILE A 140 6.93 -5.60 -19.11
N GLN A 141 6.32 -6.74 -19.43
CA GLN A 141 7.00 -8.04 -19.53
C GLN A 141 8.20 -7.96 -20.46
N ASN A 142 8.03 -7.45 -21.68
CA ASN A 142 9.12 -7.30 -22.63
C ASN A 142 10.27 -6.40 -22.09
N ILE A 143 9.95 -5.35 -21.36
CA ILE A 143 10.97 -4.49 -20.72
C ILE A 143 11.74 -5.29 -19.67
N MET A 144 11.04 -6.04 -18.82
CA MET A 144 11.66 -6.85 -17.76
C MET A 144 12.56 -7.95 -18.33
N GLU A 145 12.11 -8.66 -19.37
CA GLU A 145 12.89 -9.67 -20.08
C GLU A 145 14.16 -9.08 -20.70
N ASN A 146 14.04 -7.91 -21.34
CA ASN A 146 15.19 -7.19 -21.88
C ASN A 146 16.17 -6.68 -20.81
N PHE A 147 15.68 -6.45 -19.60
CA PHE A 147 16.50 -6.10 -18.44
C PHE A 147 17.21 -7.30 -17.80
N GLY A 148 16.80 -8.53 -18.18
CA GLY A 148 17.42 -9.77 -17.71
C GLY A 148 16.62 -10.53 -16.65
N MET A 149 15.34 -10.19 -16.46
CA MET A 149 14.45 -11.02 -15.64
C MET A 149 14.00 -12.23 -16.46
N ASP A 150 14.20 -13.43 -15.95
CA ASP A 150 13.97 -14.69 -16.68
C ASP A 150 12.82 -15.55 -16.14
N ASP A 151 12.24 -15.21 -14.98
CA ASP A 151 11.06 -15.89 -14.42
C ASP A 151 9.92 -14.89 -14.20
N ILE A 152 9.21 -14.56 -15.28
CA ILE A 152 8.07 -13.64 -15.25
C ILE A 152 6.77 -14.43 -15.39
N ARG A 153 6.01 -14.51 -14.30
CA ARG A 153 4.70 -15.17 -14.29
C ARG A 153 3.61 -14.17 -14.68
N THR A 154 2.70 -14.60 -15.54
CA THR A 154 1.60 -13.76 -16.01
C THR A 154 0.26 -14.41 -15.71
N ASN A 155 -0.73 -13.61 -15.30
CA ASN A 155 -2.12 -14.05 -15.22
C ASN A 155 -3.06 -13.01 -15.86
N TYR A 156 -3.63 -13.39 -16.99
CA TYR A 156 -4.58 -12.60 -17.77
C TYR A 156 -5.94 -13.31 -17.90
N SER A 157 -6.29 -14.16 -16.95
CA SER A 157 -7.53 -14.92 -16.95
C SER A 157 -8.45 -14.51 -15.81
N ASN A 158 -9.77 -14.67 -15.99
CA ASN A 158 -10.78 -14.53 -14.93
C ASN A 158 -10.69 -15.67 -13.88
N GLY A 159 -9.55 -16.30 -13.74
CA GLY A 159 -9.33 -17.37 -12.81
C GLY A 159 -9.07 -16.91 -11.38
N ASN A 160 -9.13 -17.88 -10.48
CA ASN A 160 -8.76 -17.66 -9.10
C ASN A 160 -7.26 -17.34 -9.00
N TYR A 161 -6.94 -16.16 -8.49
CA TYR A 161 -5.56 -15.70 -8.31
C TYR A 161 -4.83 -16.40 -7.14
N ASP A 162 -5.53 -17.22 -6.36
CA ASP A 162 -5.00 -17.89 -5.17
C ASP A 162 -3.91 -18.93 -5.50
N ASN A 163 -3.86 -19.42 -6.75
CA ASN A 163 -2.88 -20.41 -7.21
C ASN A 163 -1.52 -19.81 -7.67
N TRP A 164 -1.27 -18.55 -7.37
CA TRP A 164 -0.05 -17.86 -7.79
C TRP A 164 1.07 -17.90 -6.76
N VAL A 165 0.80 -18.38 -5.58
CA VAL A 165 1.66 -18.23 -4.39
C VAL A 165 2.38 -19.52 -4.03
N GLU A 166 2.39 -20.54 -4.90
CA GLU A 166 3.19 -21.76 -4.71
C GLU A 166 4.52 -21.70 -5.44
#